data_daeb1c29638a103bfca24c9939343f45
#
_entry.id   daeb1c29638a103bfca24c9939343f45
#
_cell.length_a   1.000
_cell.length_b   1.000
_cell.length_c   1.000
_cell.angle_alpha   90.00
_cell.angle_beta   90.00
_cell.angle_gamma   90.00
#
_symmetry.space_group_name_H-M   'P 1'
#
loop_
_entity.id
_entity.type
_entity.pdbx_description
1 polymer ?
#
loop_
_entity_poly.entity_id
_entity_poly.type
_entity_poly.pdbx_seq_one_letter_code
_entity_poly.pdbx_strand_id
1 'polypeptide(L)'
;DTEFMRESTFWPILCLVQVAGPEDEAIIDPLADGIDLTPLYDLIADESVLKVMHAAKQDIEIFHHEGGVTPVPLFDTQIAAMVAGFGDQVGYETLIAKLTKFRPDKGSRFTDWSHRPLTDAQMDYALADVTHLRPAYEKLRRRIEENGRLTWVEEEMVKLADPALYEVVPTEGWRRLKPKRNQPKYLAMLQAVAAWRDREAMARDLPRNRLMRDDVLAQIAARPPEDEHSLQRVRGIPKNFASG
;
A
#
# COMPACT_ATOMS: atom_id res chain seq x y z
N ASP A 1 -8.15 -1.33 9.13
CA ASP A 1 -6.86 -0.67 8.97
C ASP A 1 -5.72 -1.66 9.18
N THR A 2 -4.51 -1.36 8.73
CA THR A 2 -3.33 -2.21 8.90
C THR A 2 -2.12 -1.40 9.33
N GLU A 3 -1.25 -2.04 10.13
CA GLU A 3 0.10 -1.56 10.38
C GLU A 3 1.10 -2.52 9.75
N PHE A 4 2.10 -1.99 9.06
CA PHE A 4 3.05 -2.79 8.30
C PHE A 4 4.44 -2.16 8.22
N MET A 5 5.45 -2.99 7.95
CA MET A 5 6.82 -2.57 7.69
C MET A 5 7.15 -2.74 6.21
N ARG A 6 7.81 -1.73 5.59
CA ARG A 6 8.11 -1.74 4.14
C ARG A 6 9.56 -1.33 3.80
N GLU A 7 10.45 -1.28 4.77
CA GLU A 7 11.79 -0.73 4.58
C GLU A 7 12.82 -1.75 4.09
N SER A 8 12.65 -3.02 4.44
CA SER A 8 13.64 -4.08 4.24
C SER A 8 13.28 -5.10 3.16
N THR A 9 12.02 -5.15 2.73
CA THR A 9 11.45 -6.14 1.82
C THR A 9 10.86 -5.50 0.57
N PHE A 10 10.59 -6.31 -0.45
CA PHE A 10 9.83 -5.87 -1.63
C PHE A 10 8.35 -5.73 -1.30
N TRP A 11 7.81 -6.73 -0.61
CA TRP A 11 6.43 -6.75 -0.13
C TRP A 11 6.35 -6.14 1.27
N PRO A 12 5.27 -5.44 1.59
CA PRO A 12 5.02 -5.03 2.97
C PRO A 12 4.93 -6.24 3.89
N ILE A 13 5.51 -6.15 5.08
CA ILE A 13 5.31 -7.14 6.14
C ILE A 13 4.11 -6.69 6.95
N LEU A 14 3.01 -7.42 6.88
CA LEU A 14 1.82 -7.15 7.69
C LEU A 14 2.14 -7.41 9.17
N CYS A 15 2.02 -6.39 10.00
CA CYS A 15 2.36 -6.48 11.43
C CYS A 15 1.14 -6.46 12.33
N LEU A 16 0.06 -5.78 11.93
CA LEU A 16 -1.16 -5.67 12.71
C LEU A 16 -2.35 -5.41 11.80
N VAL A 17 -3.51 -5.94 12.16
CA VAL A 17 -4.79 -5.59 11.53
C VAL A 17 -5.78 -5.16 12.62
N GLN A 18 -6.44 -4.04 12.39
CA GLN A 18 -7.48 -3.54 13.27
C GLN A 18 -8.83 -3.62 12.57
N VAL A 19 -9.81 -4.13 13.29
CA VAL A 19 -11.20 -4.20 12.83
C VAL A 19 -12.13 -3.66 13.89
N ALA A 20 -13.16 -2.92 13.47
CA ALA A 20 -14.23 -2.46 14.35
C ALA A 20 -15.59 -2.69 13.70
N GLY A 21 -16.45 -3.36 14.39
CA GLY A 21 -17.85 -3.56 14.06
C GLY A 21 -18.77 -2.56 14.77
N PRO A 22 -20.09 -2.81 14.75
CA PRO A 22 -21.07 -2.00 15.47
C PRO A 22 -20.90 -2.01 17.00
N GLU A 23 -20.49 -3.14 17.55
CA GLU A 23 -20.47 -3.42 18.99
C GLU A 23 -19.11 -3.87 19.49
N ASP A 24 -18.25 -4.37 18.59
CA ASP A 24 -16.96 -4.98 18.92
C ASP A 24 -15.82 -4.33 18.14
N GLU A 25 -14.66 -4.34 18.75
CA GLU A 25 -13.40 -3.98 18.10
C GLU A 25 -12.33 -5.02 18.45
N ALA A 26 -11.40 -5.26 17.52
CA ALA A 26 -10.35 -6.25 17.72
C ALA A 26 -9.04 -5.84 17.02
N ILE A 27 -7.95 -6.28 17.65
CA ILE A 27 -6.60 -6.27 17.08
C ILE A 27 -6.27 -7.72 16.73
N ILE A 28 -5.84 -7.95 15.49
CA ILE A 28 -5.37 -9.22 15.00
C ILE A 28 -3.86 -9.10 14.82
N ASP A 29 -3.10 -10.02 15.42
CA ASP A 29 -1.64 -10.07 15.31
C ASP A 29 -1.20 -11.10 14.27
N PRO A 30 -0.89 -10.71 13.01
CA PRO A 30 -0.45 -11.63 11.97
C PRO A 30 0.89 -12.30 12.25
N LEU A 31 1.68 -11.72 13.18
CA LEU A 31 2.99 -12.25 13.55
C LEU A 31 2.93 -13.30 14.69
N ALA A 32 1.72 -13.57 15.23
CA ALA A 32 1.54 -14.57 16.25
C ALA A 32 1.72 -15.99 15.68
N ASP A 33 2.44 -16.85 16.41
CA ASP A 33 2.67 -18.23 16.00
C ASP A 33 1.36 -18.99 15.80
N GLY A 34 1.19 -19.58 14.61
CA GLY A 34 0.04 -20.43 14.27
C GLY A 34 -1.26 -19.70 14.04
N ILE A 35 -1.25 -18.38 13.88
CA ILE A 35 -2.43 -17.60 13.52
C ILE A 35 -2.96 -18.04 12.15
N ASP A 36 -4.29 -18.20 12.02
CA ASP A 36 -4.99 -18.39 10.76
C ASP A 36 -5.71 -17.10 10.37
N LEU A 37 -5.28 -16.48 9.28
CA LEU A 37 -5.86 -15.26 8.74
C LEU A 37 -6.99 -15.51 7.72
N THR A 38 -7.31 -16.78 7.43
CA THR A 38 -8.41 -17.11 6.49
C THR A 38 -9.73 -16.43 6.86
N PRO A 39 -10.18 -16.40 8.13
CA PRO A 39 -11.41 -15.70 8.49
C PRO A 39 -11.37 -14.17 8.22
N LEU A 40 -10.20 -13.55 8.32
CA LEU A 40 -10.02 -12.14 7.97
C LEU A 40 -10.19 -11.94 6.45
N TYR A 41 -9.55 -12.77 5.64
CA TYR A 41 -9.65 -12.67 4.18
C TYR A 41 -11.07 -12.98 3.70
N ASP A 42 -11.75 -13.93 4.32
CA ASP A 42 -13.17 -14.20 4.06
C ASP A 42 -14.04 -12.98 4.36
N LEU A 43 -13.78 -12.28 5.48
CA LEU A 43 -14.47 -11.03 5.82
C LEU A 43 -14.18 -9.91 4.81
N ILE A 44 -12.94 -9.79 4.36
CA ILE A 44 -12.55 -8.78 3.34
C ILE A 44 -13.25 -9.05 2.01
N ALA A 45 -13.42 -10.31 1.64
CA ALA A 45 -14.09 -10.74 0.40
C ALA A 45 -15.64 -10.79 0.50
N ASP A 46 -16.22 -10.74 1.71
CA ASP A 46 -17.67 -10.87 1.91
C ASP A 46 -18.41 -9.65 1.35
N GLU A 47 -19.15 -9.85 0.24
CA GLU A 47 -19.91 -8.80 -0.44
C GLU A 47 -21.09 -8.28 0.38
N SER A 48 -21.53 -9.00 1.42
CA SER A 48 -22.60 -8.56 2.32
C SER A 48 -22.14 -7.56 3.37
N VAL A 49 -20.82 -7.41 3.58
CA VAL A 49 -20.21 -6.54 4.58
C VAL A 49 -19.49 -5.37 3.91
N LEU A 50 -19.93 -4.15 4.18
CA LEU A 50 -19.24 -2.95 3.72
C LEU A 50 -17.92 -2.75 4.50
N LYS A 51 -16.79 -2.72 3.80
CA LYS A 51 -15.49 -2.38 4.38
C LYS A 51 -15.29 -0.87 4.30
N VAL A 52 -15.26 -0.22 5.46
CA VAL A 52 -14.97 1.22 5.59
C VAL A 52 -13.51 1.38 5.97
N MET A 53 -12.75 2.09 5.16
CA MET A 53 -11.31 2.27 5.34
C MET A 53 -10.91 3.74 5.12
N HIS A 54 -9.67 4.10 5.42
CA HIS A 54 -9.14 5.44 5.16
C HIS A 54 -7.80 5.39 4.43
N ALA A 55 -7.73 5.96 3.22
CA ALA A 55 -6.52 5.92 2.37
C ALA A 55 -6.03 4.49 2.08
N ALA A 56 -6.97 3.58 1.83
CA ALA A 56 -6.84 2.12 1.88
C ALA A 56 -5.92 1.48 0.85
N LYS A 57 -5.32 2.24 -0.05
CA LYS A 57 -4.56 1.67 -1.19
C LYS A 57 -3.44 0.72 -0.75
N GLN A 58 -2.74 1.03 0.35
CA GLN A 58 -1.63 0.20 0.82
C GLN A 58 -2.13 -1.04 1.57
N ASP A 59 -3.22 -0.89 2.33
CA ASP A 59 -3.88 -2.02 3.00
C ASP A 59 -4.42 -3.02 1.98
N ILE A 60 -5.06 -2.55 0.91
CA ILE A 60 -5.56 -3.41 -0.16
C ILE A 60 -4.40 -4.11 -0.89
N GLU A 61 -3.27 -3.42 -1.13
CA GLU A 61 -2.06 -4.05 -1.68
C GLU A 61 -1.63 -5.25 -0.81
N ILE A 62 -1.70 -5.12 0.51
CA ILE A 62 -1.33 -6.17 1.46
C ILE A 62 -2.36 -7.32 1.41
N PHE A 63 -3.65 -7.03 1.51
CA PHE A 63 -4.69 -8.06 1.43
C PHE A 63 -4.68 -8.81 0.10
N HIS A 64 -4.42 -8.10 -1.00
CA HIS A 64 -4.28 -8.73 -2.31
C HIS A 64 -3.04 -9.61 -2.40
N HIS A 65 -1.91 -9.18 -1.84
CA HIS A 65 -0.67 -9.96 -1.85
C HIS A 65 -0.76 -11.20 -0.95
N GLU A 66 -1.23 -11.05 0.29
CA GLU A 66 -1.25 -12.09 1.30
C GLU A 66 -2.43 -13.06 1.14
N GLY A 67 -3.62 -12.53 0.88
CA GLY A 67 -4.88 -13.28 0.83
C GLY A 67 -5.48 -13.45 -0.57
N GLY A 68 -4.92 -12.80 -1.59
CA GLY A 68 -5.49 -12.82 -2.95
C GLY A 68 -6.84 -12.11 -3.08
N VAL A 69 -7.21 -11.26 -2.11
CA VAL A 69 -8.53 -10.62 -2.03
C VAL A 69 -8.43 -9.10 -2.04
N THR A 70 -9.46 -8.45 -2.53
CA THR A 70 -9.68 -7.00 -2.38
C THR A 70 -11.02 -6.74 -1.71
N PRO A 71 -11.16 -5.67 -0.90
CA PRO A 71 -12.40 -5.40 -0.16
C PRO A 71 -13.52 -4.98 -1.11
N VAL A 72 -14.60 -5.76 -1.15
CA VAL A 72 -15.81 -5.46 -1.92
C VAL A 72 -17.03 -5.84 -1.07
N PRO A 73 -17.99 -4.90 -0.86
CA PRO A 73 -17.95 -3.48 -1.19
C PRO A 73 -16.99 -2.68 -0.30
N LEU A 74 -16.44 -1.59 -0.85
CA LEU A 74 -15.50 -0.71 -0.19
C LEU A 74 -16.07 0.71 -0.04
N PHE A 75 -15.70 1.41 1.04
CA PHE A 75 -15.87 2.84 1.20
C PHE A 75 -14.58 3.46 1.79
N ASP A 76 -13.80 4.13 0.94
CA ASP A 76 -12.63 4.87 1.39
C ASP A 76 -13.02 6.28 1.81
N THR A 77 -12.83 6.57 3.10
CA THR A 77 -13.22 7.86 3.68
C THR A 77 -12.34 9.02 3.24
N GLN A 78 -11.11 8.79 2.75
CA GLN A 78 -10.27 9.84 2.18
C GLN A 78 -10.81 10.30 0.82
N ILE A 79 -11.16 9.36 -0.05
CA ILE A 79 -11.79 9.66 -1.36
C ILE A 79 -13.16 10.30 -1.14
N ALA A 80 -13.95 9.75 -0.25
CA ALA A 80 -15.26 10.31 0.10
C ALA A 80 -15.16 11.75 0.64
N ALA A 81 -14.15 12.04 1.47
CA ALA A 81 -13.89 13.37 1.99
C ALA A 81 -13.47 14.36 0.88
N MET A 82 -12.70 13.92 -0.10
CA MET A 82 -12.36 14.73 -1.29
C MET A 82 -13.63 15.11 -2.05
N VAL A 83 -14.51 14.16 -2.35
CA VAL A 83 -15.79 14.38 -3.03
C VAL A 83 -16.72 15.27 -2.20
N ALA A 84 -16.69 15.15 -0.87
CA ALA A 84 -17.46 15.97 0.06
C ALA A 84 -16.89 17.39 0.27
N GLY A 85 -15.74 17.73 -0.34
CA GLY A 85 -15.14 19.07 -0.31
C GLY A 85 -14.27 19.36 0.91
N PHE A 86 -13.72 18.32 1.58
CA PHE A 86 -12.78 18.50 2.69
C PHE A 86 -11.33 18.76 2.25
N GLY A 87 -11.05 18.71 0.95
CA GLY A 87 -9.72 18.86 0.35
C GLY A 87 -9.18 17.55 -0.19
N ASP A 88 -8.11 17.66 -1.00
CA ASP A 88 -7.41 16.51 -1.56
C ASP A 88 -6.57 15.83 -0.47
N GLN A 89 -6.60 14.48 -0.45
CA GLN A 89 -5.79 13.63 0.43
C GLN A 89 -5.80 14.04 1.92
N VAL A 90 -6.98 14.41 2.45
CA VAL A 90 -7.09 14.74 3.87
C VAL A 90 -6.71 13.52 4.72
N GLY A 91 -5.79 13.72 5.68
CA GLY A 91 -5.38 12.65 6.60
C GLY A 91 -6.45 12.33 7.65
N TYR A 92 -6.43 11.08 8.14
CA TYR A 92 -7.37 10.51 9.10
C TYR A 92 -7.64 11.45 10.29
N GLU A 93 -6.62 11.85 11.02
CA GLU A 93 -6.74 12.70 12.22
C GLU A 93 -7.48 14.01 11.93
N THR A 94 -7.13 14.64 10.79
CA THR A 94 -7.78 15.90 10.38
C THR A 94 -9.24 15.68 10.01
N LEU A 95 -9.55 14.57 9.35
CA LEU A 95 -10.91 14.22 8.99
C LEU A 95 -11.75 13.90 10.22
N ILE A 96 -11.24 13.03 11.09
CA ILE A 96 -11.93 12.66 12.33
C ILE A 96 -12.17 13.88 13.22
N ALA A 97 -11.18 14.75 13.41
CA ALA A 97 -11.35 15.98 14.20
C ALA A 97 -12.41 16.92 13.62
N LYS A 98 -12.56 16.98 12.29
CA LYS A 98 -13.59 17.79 11.62
C LYS A 98 -15.00 17.19 11.67
N LEU A 99 -15.08 15.86 11.61
CA LEU A 99 -16.36 15.16 11.54
C LEU A 99 -16.87 14.70 12.91
N THR A 100 -15.98 14.48 13.85
CA THR A 100 -16.31 14.03 15.21
C THR A 100 -15.80 15.05 16.24
N LYS A 101 -16.02 14.80 17.51
CA LYS A 101 -15.43 15.61 18.60
C LYS A 101 -14.09 15.03 19.07
N PHE A 102 -13.70 13.88 18.52
CA PHE A 102 -12.48 13.18 18.89
C PHE A 102 -11.26 13.79 18.19
N ARG A 103 -10.13 13.81 18.91
CA ARG A 103 -8.83 14.20 18.37
C ARG A 103 -7.87 13.04 18.58
N PRO A 104 -7.53 12.28 17.50
CA PRO A 104 -6.58 11.19 17.58
C PRO A 104 -5.21 11.65 18.11
N ASP A 105 -4.57 10.81 18.91
CA ASP A 105 -3.18 11.01 19.30
C ASP A 105 -2.24 10.60 18.16
N LYS A 106 -1.08 11.26 18.07
CA LYS A 106 -0.07 11.04 17.01
C LYS A 106 1.12 10.20 17.49
N GLY A 107 1.14 9.82 18.75
CA GLY A 107 2.34 9.34 19.43
C GLY A 107 2.95 8.06 18.87
N SER A 108 2.13 7.14 18.34
CA SER A 108 2.59 5.80 17.93
C SER A 108 2.72 5.57 16.42
N ARG A 109 2.44 6.57 15.60
CA ARG A 109 2.40 6.44 14.13
C ARG A 109 3.69 5.93 13.49
N PHE A 110 4.85 6.22 14.07
CA PHE A 110 6.17 5.89 13.49
C PHE A 110 6.94 4.92 14.39
N THR A 111 6.26 3.99 15.05
CA THR A 111 6.89 2.96 15.87
C THR A 111 7.23 1.73 15.04
N ASP A 112 8.12 0.89 15.55
CA ASP A 112 8.38 -0.43 14.99
C ASP A 112 7.21 -1.37 15.32
N TRP A 113 6.33 -1.58 14.35
CA TRP A 113 5.16 -2.45 14.48
C TRP A 113 5.50 -3.94 14.44
N SER A 114 6.72 -4.31 14.06
CA SER A 114 7.17 -5.71 14.08
C SER A 114 7.65 -6.16 15.47
N HIS A 115 7.92 -5.21 16.39
CA HIS A 115 8.37 -5.54 17.74
C HIS A 115 7.26 -6.15 18.59
N ARG A 116 7.62 -7.16 19.42
CA ARG A 116 6.71 -7.80 20.37
C ARG A 116 7.32 -7.86 21.78
N PRO A 117 6.50 -7.70 22.83
CA PRO A 117 5.07 -7.41 22.81
C PRO A 117 4.78 -5.97 22.38
N LEU A 118 3.57 -5.72 21.83
CA LEU A 118 3.06 -4.37 21.62
C LEU A 118 2.85 -3.66 22.96
N THR A 119 3.09 -2.36 22.98
CA THR A 119 2.78 -1.52 24.14
C THR A 119 1.30 -1.17 24.18
N ASP A 120 0.76 -0.84 25.36
CA ASP A 120 -0.61 -0.37 25.51
C ASP A 120 -0.87 0.86 24.62
N ALA A 121 0.08 1.80 24.52
CA ALA A 121 -0.02 2.96 23.65
C ALA A 121 -0.12 2.63 22.16
N GLN A 122 0.55 1.57 21.71
CA GLN A 122 0.41 1.09 20.32
C GLN A 122 -0.97 0.46 20.10
N MET A 123 -1.45 -0.34 21.04
CA MET A 123 -2.78 -0.96 20.95
C MET A 123 -3.89 0.11 20.97
N ASP A 124 -3.81 1.09 21.86
CA ASP A 124 -4.76 2.20 21.95
C ASP A 124 -4.76 3.03 20.64
N TYR A 125 -3.57 3.30 20.09
CA TYR A 125 -3.44 4.01 18.82
C TYR A 125 -4.11 3.22 17.68
N ALA A 126 -3.79 1.94 17.53
CA ALA A 126 -4.29 1.07 16.49
C ALA A 126 -5.84 0.94 16.54
N LEU A 127 -6.42 0.77 17.73
CA LEU A 127 -7.88 0.74 17.89
C LEU A 127 -8.52 2.09 17.57
N ALA A 128 -7.89 3.20 17.92
CA ALA A 128 -8.42 4.53 17.62
C ALA A 128 -8.55 4.81 16.12
N ASP A 129 -7.71 4.19 15.28
CA ASP A 129 -7.75 4.37 13.83
C ASP A 129 -8.98 3.69 13.19
N VAL A 130 -9.64 2.74 13.84
CA VAL A 130 -10.85 2.08 13.33
C VAL A 130 -12.12 2.48 14.08
N THR A 131 -12.07 2.67 15.40
CA THR A 131 -13.23 2.96 16.25
C THR A 131 -13.96 4.23 15.83
N HIS A 132 -13.22 5.27 15.44
CA HIS A 132 -13.79 6.56 15.06
C HIS A 132 -14.15 6.68 13.57
N LEU A 133 -13.81 5.67 12.77
CA LEU A 133 -14.04 5.70 11.34
C LEU A 133 -15.53 5.56 10.99
N ARG A 134 -16.26 4.74 11.73
CA ARG A 134 -17.70 4.52 11.51
C ARG A 134 -18.53 5.80 11.65
N PRO A 135 -18.45 6.59 12.74
CA PRO A 135 -19.18 7.86 12.84
C PRO A 135 -18.76 8.86 11.75
N ALA A 136 -17.50 8.83 11.29
CA ALA A 136 -17.06 9.66 10.18
C ALA A 136 -17.71 9.22 8.86
N TYR A 137 -17.75 7.90 8.60
CA TYR A 137 -18.44 7.32 7.44
C TYR A 137 -19.90 7.76 7.37
N GLU A 138 -20.68 7.63 8.45
CA GLU A 138 -22.10 7.99 8.48
C GLU A 138 -22.31 9.47 8.12
N LYS A 139 -21.46 10.36 8.60
CA LYS A 139 -21.53 11.79 8.30
C LYS A 139 -21.11 12.11 6.89
N LEU A 140 -20.04 11.47 6.39
CA LEU A 140 -19.58 11.64 5.01
C LEU A 140 -20.64 11.15 4.03
N ARG A 141 -21.17 9.95 4.24
CA ARG A 141 -22.19 9.37 3.40
C ARG A 141 -23.41 10.29 3.28
N ARG A 142 -23.95 10.74 4.41
CA ARG A 142 -25.08 11.69 4.41
C ARG A 142 -24.77 12.95 3.61
N ARG A 143 -23.61 13.56 3.82
CA ARG A 143 -23.22 14.79 3.11
C ARG A 143 -23.07 14.57 1.61
N ILE A 144 -22.55 13.43 1.19
CA ILE A 144 -22.39 13.05 -0.22
C ILE A 144 -23.75 12.80 -0.86
N GLU A 145 -24.66 12.12 -0.18
CA GLU A 145 -26.05 11.89 -0.60
C GLU A 145 -26.80 13.23 -0.77
N GLU A 146 -26.72 14.12 0.22
CA GLU A 146 -27.31 15.48 0.16
C GLU A 146 -26.77 16.32 -1.01
N ASN A 147 -25.51 16.11 -1.39
CA ASN A 147 -24.89 16.80 -2.53
C ASN A 147 -25.12 16.09 -3.88
N GLY A 148 -25.81 14.95 -3.91
CA GLY A 148 -26.05 14.17 -5.12
C GLY A 148 -24.79 13.56 -5.76
N ARG A 149 -23.72 13.31 -4.96
CA ARG A 149 -22.41 12.87 -5.47
C ARG A 149 -22.06 11.43 -5.10
N LEU A 150 -23.03 10.63 -4.67
CA LEU A 150 -22.79 9.25 -4.24
C LEU A 150 -22.19 8.40 -5.36
N THR A 151 -22.70 8.53 -6.58
CA THR A 151 -22.20 7.81 -7.76
C THR A 151 -20.72 8.07 -8.04
N TRP A 152 -20.25 9.30 -7.81
CA TRP A 152 -18.82 9.61 -7.99
C TRP A 152 -17.92 8.85 -7.02
N VAL A 153 -18.39 8.70 -5.77
CA VAL A 153 -17.68 7.90 -4.76
C VAL A 153 -17.69 6.42 -5.14
N GLU A 154 -18.85 5.90 -5.55
CA GLU A 154 -19.00 4.50 -5.96
C GLU A 154 -18.09 4.15 -7.14
N GLU A 155 -18.00 5.01 -8.15
CA GLU A 155 -17.10 4.83 -9.30
C GLU A 155 -15.63 4.79 -8.88
N GLU A 156 -15.20 5.62 -7.93
CA GLU A 156 -13.82 5.61 -7.41
C GLU A 156 -13.56 4.38 -6.53
N MET A 157 -14.56 3.90 -5.76
CA MET A 157 -14.43 2.67 -4.97
C MET A 157 -14.23 1.44 -5.86
N VAL A 158 -14.98 1.34 -6.96
CA VAL A 158 -14.82 0.24 -7.95
C VAL A 158 -13.40 0.24 -8.51
N LYS A 159 -12.85 1.40 -8.86
CA LYS A 159 -11.47 1.52 -9.35
C LYS A 159 -10.45 1.13 -8.28
N LEU A 160 -10.66 1.60 -7.03
CA LEU A 160 -9.74 1.31 -5.93
C LEU A 160 -9.76 -0.17 -5.53
N ALA A 161 -10.91 -0.83 -5.62
CA ALA A 161 -11.05 -2.27 -5.31
C ALA A 161 -10.62 -3.20 -6.46
N ASP A 162 -10.27 -2.68 -7.65
CA ASP A 162 -9.86 -3.49 -8.79
C ASP A 162 -8.54 -4.21 -8.50
N PRO A 163 -8.52 -5.56 -8.46
CA PRO A 163 -7.31 -6.34 -8.22
C PRO A 163 -6.16 -6.02 -9.18
N ALA A 164 -6.46 -5.66 -10.43
CA ALA A 164 -5.45 -5.32 -11.43
C ALA A 164 -4.59 -4.10 -11.03
N LEU A 165 -5.10 -3.24 -10.14
CA LEU A 165 -4.36 -2.09 -9.60
C LEU A 165 -3.18 -2.52 -8.70
N TYR A 166 -3.26 -3.71 -8.11
CA TYR A 166 -2.31 -4.25 -7.13
C TYR A 166 -1.37 -5.30 -7.72
N GLU A 167 -1.63 -5.74 -8.95
CA GLU A 167 -0.73 -6.63 -9.66
C GLU A 167 0.59 -5.94 -9.99
N VAL A 168 1.69 -6.57 -9.63
CA VAL A 168 3.02 -6.11 -10.06
C VAL A 168 3.35 -6.71 -11.41
N VAL A 169 3.30 -5.87 -12.46
CA VAL A 169 3.69 -6.24 -13.82
C VAL A 169 5.14 -5.77 -14.06
N PRO A 170 6.16 -6.67 -14.00
CA PRO A 170 7.56 -6.26 -14.11
C PRO A 170 7.89 -5.51 -15.41
N THR A 171 7.24 -5.87 -16.53
CA THR A 171 7.45 -5.21 -17.83
C THR A 171 7.00 -3.75 -17.86
N GLU A 172 6.17 -3.32 -16.91
CA GLU A 172 5.70 -1.94 -16.76
C GLU A 172 6.55 -1.14 -15.74
N GLY A 173 7.47 -1.80 -15.04
CA GLY A 173 8.31 -1.19 -13.99
C GLY A 173 9.12 0.02 -14.43
N TRP A 174 9.52 0.06 -15.70
CA TRP A 174 10.27 1.16 -16.29
C TRP A 174 9.52 2.51 -16.29
N ARG A 175 8.18 2.49 -16.29
CA ARG A 175 7.36 3.72 -16.29
C ARG A 175 7.57 4.56 -15.03
N ARG A 176 7.89 3.92 -13.90
CA ARG A 176 8.19 4.61 -12.63
C ARG A 176 9.50 5.39 -12.67
N LEU A 177 10.43 5.01 -13.57
CA LEU A 177 11.75 5.61 -13.67
C LEU A 177 11.74 7.00 -14.34
N LYS A 178 10.60 7.45 -14.89
CA LYS A 178 10.45 8.76 -15.56
C LYS A 178 11.58 9.03 -16.55
N PRO A 179 11.70 8.25 -17.63
CA PRO A 179 12.83 8.31 -18.54
C PRO A 179 12.99 9.71 -19.13
N LYS A 180 14.23 10.21 -19.11
CA LYS A 180 14.57 11.54 -19.65
C LYS A 180 14.88 11.54 -21.15
N ARG A 181 14.87 10.38 -21.80
CA ARG A 181 15.18 10.17 -23.21
C ARG A 181 14.08 9.35 -23.87
N ASN A 182 13.72 9.70 -25.11
CA ASN A 182 12.64 9.05 -25.85
C ASN A 182 13.15 8.19 -27.03
N GLN A 183 14.48 7.92 -27.10
CA GLN A 183 15.02 7.08 -28.18
C GLN A 183 14.54 5.63 -27.99
N PRO A 184 13.98 4.98 -29.03
CA PRO A 184 13.40 3.63 -28.92
C PRO A 184 14.37 2.59 -28.35
N LYS A 185 15.64 2.62 -28.78
CA LYS A 185 16.68 1.70 -28.28
C LYS A 185 16.95 1.89 -26.77
N TYR A 186 16.98 3.14 -26.29
CA TYR A 186 17.14 3.44 -24.87
C TYR A 186 15.93 2.95 -24.06
N LEU A 187 14.72 3.23 -24.53
CA LEU A 187 13.49 2.81 -23.85
C LEU A 187 13.35 1.29 -23.79
N ALA A 188 13.64 0.59 -24.88
CA ALA A 188 13.61 -0.88 -24.92
C ALA A 188 14.62 -1.49 -23.95
N MET A 189 15.84 -0.96 -23.86
CA MET A 189 16.83 -1.41 -22.89
C MET A 189 16.39 -1.10 -21.45
N LEU A 190 15.89 0.11 -21.21
CA LEU A 190 15.40 0.51 -19.87
C LEU A 190 14.26 -0.39 -19.40
N GLN A 191 13.33 -0.72 -20.31
CA GLN A 191 12.23 -1.65 -20.04
C GLN A 191 12.77 -3.04 -19.67
N ALA A 192 13.71 -3.57 -20.43
CA ALA A 192 14.29 -4.89 -20.19
C ALA A 192 14.99 -4.98 -18.84
N VAL A 193 15.88 -4.00 -18.51
CA VAL A 193 16.64 -4.02 -17.24
C VAL A 193 15.75 -3.70 -16.03
N ALA A 194 14.73 -2.86 -16.20
CA ALA A 194 13.75 -2.59 -15.14
C ALA A 194 12.89 -3.83 -14.84
N ALA A 195 12.43 -4.52 -15.89
CA ALA A 195 11.67 -5.75 -15.76
C ALA A 195 12.48 -6.88 -15.09
N TRP A 196 13.76 -7.00 -15.45
CA TRP A 196 14.67 -7.92 -14.79
C TRP A 196 14.82 -7.57 -13.30
N ARG A 197 15.12 -6.31 -12.97
CA ARG A 197 15.25 -5.87 -11.57
C ARG A 197 13.98 -6.15 -10.76
N ASP A 198 12.81 -5.87 -11.31
CA ASP A 198 11.56 -6.09 -10.59
C ASP A 198 11.34 -7.58 -10.31
N ARG A 199 11.60 -8.48 -11.29
CA ARG A 199 11.53 -9.94 -11.08
C ARG A 199 12.49 -10.42 -10.00
N GLU A 200 13.75 -9.97 -10.05
CA GLU A 200 14.76 -10.34 -9.05
C GLU A 200 14.41 -9.79 -7.66
N ALA A 201 13.92 -8.55 -7.59
CA ALA A 201 13.51 -7.94 -6.33
C ALA A 201 12.33 -8.69 -5.69
N MET A 202 11.35 -9.10 -6.50
CA MET A 202 10.23 -9.94 -6.05
C MET A 202 10.69 -11.32 -5.58
N ALA A 203 11.53 -11.99 -6.38
CA ALA A 203 12.00 -13.35 -6.08
C ALA A 203 12.87 -13.42 -4.82
N ARG A 204 13.60 -12.34 -4.51
CA ARG A 204 14.48 -12.24 -3.33
C ARG A 204 13.84 -11.51 -2.16
N ASP A 205 12.62 -11.01 -2.34
CA ASP A 205 11.91 -10.14 -1.41
C ASP A 205 12.78 -8.96 -0.92
N LEU A 206 13.45 -8.27 -1.86
CA LEU A 206 14.34 -7.15 -1.56
C LEU A 206 13.82 -5.85 -2.18
N PRO A 207 13.95 -4.71 -1.49
CA PRO A 207 13.65 -3.42 -2.09
C PRO A 207 14.41 -3.22 -3.40
N ARG A 208 13.72 -2.74 -4.45
CA ARG A 208 14.30 -2.51 -5.79
C ARG A 208 15.64 -1.78 -5.75
N ASN A 209 15.74 -0.75 -4.91
CA ASN A 209 16.94 0.08 -4.81
C ASN A 209 18.11 -0.62 -4.09
N ARG A 210 17.83 -1.64 -3.28
CA ARG A 210 18.88 -2.49 -2.68
C ARG A 210 19.49 -3.43 -3.72
N LEU A 211 18.66 -3.91 -4.66
CA LEU A 211 19.16 -4.73 -5.76
C LEU A 211 19.93 -3.88 -6.79
N MET A 212 19.32 -2.81 -7.28
CA MET A 212 19.94 -1.87 -8.21
C MET A 212 19.20 -0.52 -8.22
N ARG A 213 19.94 0.57 -8.09
CA ARG A 213 19.37 1.92 -8.06
C ARG A 213 18.87 2.36 -9.43
N ASP A 214 17.90 3.27 -9.47
CA ASP A 214 17.30 3.79 -10.69
C ASP A 214 18.31 4.47 -11.63
N ASP A 215 19.28 5.19 -11.05
CA ASP A 215 20.35 5.86 -11.82
C ASP A 215 21.28 4.86 -12.53
N VAL A 216 21.51 3.69 -11.94
CA VAL A 216 22.31 2.61 -12.53
C VAL A 216 21.57 1.98 -13.72
N LEU A 217 20.26 1.70 -13.58
CA LEU A 217 19.44 1.23 -14.70
C LEU A 217 19.46 2.20 -15.88
N ALA A 218 19.32 3.49 -15.60
CA ALA A 218 19.38 4.53 -16.63
C ALA A 218 20.76 4.61 -17.32
N GLN A 219 21.87 4.39 -16.59
CA GLN A 219 23.22 4.32 -17.15
C GLN A 219 23.39 3.10 -18.06
N ILE A 220 22.95 1.91 -17.63
CA ILE A 220 22.97 0.68 -18.44
C ILE A 220 22.15 0.88 -19.72
N ALA A 221 20.94 1.45 -19.60
CA ALA A 221 20.10 1.70 -20.77
C ALA A 221 20.69 2.71 -21.76
N ALA A 222 21.45 3.70 -21.26
CA ALA A 222 22.10 4.71 -22.09
C ALA A 222 23.37 4.20 -22.79
N ARG A 223 24.09 3.29 -22.16
CA ARG A 223 25.31 2.65 -22.68
C ARG A 223 25.32 1.18 -22.25
N PRO A 224 24.62 0.32 -23.02
CA PRO A 224 24.57 -1.10 -22.70
C PRO A 224 25.98 -1.70 -22.65
N PRO A 225 26.34 -2.40 -21.56
CA PRO A 225 27.61 -3.13 -21.50
C PRO A 225 27.59 -4.27 -22.50
N GLU A 226 28.74 -4.53 -23.13
CA GLU A 226 28.88 -5.58 -24.13
C GLU A 226 29.17 -6.95 -23.51
N ASP A 227 29.73 -6.95 -22.31
CA ASP A 227 30.12 -8.13 -21.57
C ASP A 227 30.04 -7.90 -20.04
N GLU A 228 30.25 -8.96 -19.28
CA GLU A 228 30.25 -8.94 -17.80
C GLU A 228 31.27 -7.99 -17.23
N HIS A 229 32.47 -7.93 -17.84
CA HIS A 229 33.54 -7.05 -17.38
C HIS A 229 33.17 -5.57 -17.54
N SER A 230 32.55 -5.20 -18.65
CA SER A 230 32.05 -3.84 -18.87
C SER A 230 30.85 -3.52 -17.96
N LEU A 231 30.00 -4.51 -17.64
CA LEU A 231 28.93 -4.34 -16.66
C LEU A 231 29.46 -4.04 -15.27
N GLN A 232 30.47 -4.76 -14.81
CA GLN A 232 31.09 -4.53 -13.49
C GLN A 232 31.74 -3.16 -13.35
N ARG A 233 32.09 -2.50 -14.46
CA ARG A 233 32.63 -1.14 -14.47
C ARG A 233 31.56 -0.04 -14.39
N VAL A 234 30.29 -0.39 -14.52
CA VAL A 234 29.19 0.57 -14.35
C VAL A 234 29.16 0.99 -12.86
N ARG A 235 29.28 2.30 -12.63
CA ARG A 235 29.28 2.82 -11.26
C ARG A 235 27.96 2.49 -10.53
N GLY A 236 28.06 1.83 -9.40
CA GLY A 236 26.90 1.45 -8.57
C GLY A 236 26.44 0.01 -8.77
N ILE A 237 27.07 -0.78 -9.63
CA ILE A 237 26.89 -2.22 -9.69
C ILE A 237 27.54 -2.85 -8.44
N PRO A 238 26.84 -3.73 -7.69
CA PRO A 238 27.42 -4.48 -6.59
C PRO A 238 28.58 -5.37 -7.06
N LYS A 239 29.67 -5.44 -6.27
CA LYS A 239 30.90 -6.18 -6.66
C LYS A 239 30.67 -7.67 -6.99
N ASN A 240 29.62 -8.28 -6.44
CA ASN A 240 29.30 -9.71 -6.63
C ASN A 240 28.03 -9.92 -7.49
N PHE A 241 27.69 -8.92 -8.32
CA PHE A 241 26.44 -8.95 -9.07
C PHE A 241 26.37 -10.07 -10.12
N ALA A 242 27.50 -10.47 -10.68
CA ALA A 242 27.59 -11.51 -11.72
C ALA A 242 27.87 -12.93 -11.17
N SER A 243 27.95 -13.10 -9.85
CA SER A 243 28.29 -14.38 -9.21
C SER A 243 27.06 -15.12 -8.63
N GLY A 244 25.85 -14.69 -8.95
CA GLY A 244 24.61 -15.27 -8.41
C GLY A 244 23.63 -15.69 -9.48
#